data_ab8f4f7fb135ba799fe4f84bc47c5712
#
_entry.id   ab8f4f7fb135ba799fe4f84bc47c5712
#
_cell.length_a   1.000
_cell.length_b   1.000
_cell.length_c   1.000
_cell.angle_alpha   90.00
_cell.angle_beta   90.00
_cell.angle_gamma   90.00
#
_symmetry.space_group_name_H-M   'P 1'
#
loop_
_entity.id
_entity.type
_entity.pdbx_description
1 polymer ?
#
loop_
_entity_poly.entity_id
_entity_poly.type
_entity_poly.pdbx_seq_one_letter_code
_entity_poly.pdbx_strand_id
1 'polypeptide(L)'
;LVCVMWGLHACQPATGLIVPSPIYVDNHYHGPADPEITWNPKTKEWMIFYTSRRPFKDQASYVGTPVGVAVSKDFVHWNFAGYCSFDGVGGKPDSEKTYWAPGVIVEGDSAHMFVTLKDDSTPVWGGPSNIVHFSAPLDDMISGWRRVNTVVDTPISIDATVIKNGDHWDMWYRDRPTEDTGGLYHAQSHDLYHWTLNGLAKGDINNVEVTKHTYQEGAYAFQWKGYFWIIADPHKGLAVYRSKDAEHWDYQGIIMYEPGTRFFDNTRARHPSVIIRDEKAFIVYHVQPFLEYNPDTHEAGNDIYQKLSFLQMAELEFKDGKLFCDRNKVLYE
;
A
#
# COMPACT_ATOMS: atom_id res chain seq x y z
N LEU A 1 -48.07 -35.46 20.46
CA LEU A 1 -47.21 -34.38 20.93
C LEU A 1 -45.83 -34.56 20.29
N VAL A 2 -45.49 -33.75 19.31
CA VAL A 2 -44.17 -33.75 18.68
C VAL A 2 -43.37 -32.62 19.34
N CYS A 3 -42.37 -32.96 20.15
CA CYS A 3 -41.39 -31.99 20.64
C CYS A 3 -40.40 -31.66 19.56
N VAL A 4 -40.46 -30.43 19.05
CA VAL A 4 -39.43 -29.88 18.20
C VAL A 4 -38.33 -29.31 19.11
N MET A 5 -37.20 -30.03 19.17
CA MET A 5 -36.01 -29.48 19.85
C MET A 5 -35.32 -28.46 18.92
N TRP A 6 -35.35 -27.21 19.30
CA TRP A 6 -34.51 -26.17 18.72
C TRP A 6 -33.07 -26.35 19.22
N GLY A 7 -32.20 -26.80 18.35
CA GLY A 7 -30.77 -26.83 18.64
C GLY A 7 -30.24 -25.43 18.75
N LEU A 8 -29.91 -25.00 19.94
CA LEU A 8 -29.09 -23.82 20.23
C LEU A 8 -27.70 -24.12 19.65
N HIS A 9 -27.39 -23.57 18.47
CA HIS A 9 -26.01 -23.49 18.01
C HIS A 9 -25.32 -22.50 18.93
N ALA A 10 -24.63 -22.99 19.95
CA ALA A 10 -23.70 -22.18 20.72
C ALA A 10 -22.61 -21.71 19.77
N CYS A 11 -22.55 -20.40 19.55
CA CYS A 11 -21.41 -19.78 18.88
C CYS A 11 -20.18 -20.12 19.71
N GLN A 12 -19.30 -20.98 19.23
CA GLN A 12 -18.03 -21.22 19.90
C GLN A 12 -17.25 -19.90 19.86
N PRO A 13 -16.70 -19.41 20.97
CA PRO A 13 -15.85 -18.24 20.95
C PRO A 13 -14.66 -18.53 20.04
N ALA A 14 -14.33 -17.57 19.16
CA ALA A 14 -13.13 -17.65 18.35
C ALA A 14 -11.93 -17.82 19.29
N THR A 15 -11.16 -18.89 19.11
CA THR A 15 -10.02 -19.24 19.97
C THR A 15 -8.72 -18.55 19.57
N GLY A 16 -8.76 -17.62 18.60
CA GLY A 16 -7.59 -16.91 18.07
C GLY A 16 -7.26 -15.62 18.82
N LEU A 17 -6.04 -15.14 18.61
CA LEU A 17 -5.63 -13.82 19.09
C LEU A 17 -6.40 -12.74 18.34
N ILE A 18 -6.81 -11.69 19.04
CA ILE A 18 -7.44 -10.52 18.39
C ILE A 18 -6.36 -9.67 17.75
N VAL A 19 -6.49 -9.42 16.45
CA VAL A 19 -5.65 -8.46 15.74
C VAL A 19 -5.97 -7.05 16.24
N PRO A 20 -5.00 -6.28 16.74
CA PRO A 20 -5.26 -4.95 17.30
C PRO A 20 -5.69 -3.95 16.22
N SER A 21 -6.32 -2.88 16.66
CA SER A 21 -6.62 -1.70 15.85
C SER A 21 -6.14 -0.45 16.58
N PRO A 22 -5.18 0.28 16.05
CA PRO A 22 -4.38 0.00 14.85
C PRO A 22 -3.45 -1.22 15.03
N ILE A 23 -3.05 -1.84 13.91
CA ILE A 23 -2.06 -2.94 13.95
C ILE A 23 -0.66 -2.42 14.25
N TYR A 24 -0.38 -1.18 13.82
CA TYR A 24 0.93 -0.57 14.01
C TYR A 24 0.86 0.95 14.14
N VAL A 25 1.64 1.45 15.08
CA VAL A 25 1.92 2.87 15.30
C VAL A 25 3.44 3.03 15.33
N ASP A 26 3.98 3.92 14.50
CA ASP A 26 5.40 4.25 14.57
C ASP A 26 5.66 5.14 15.80
N ASN A 27 6.30 4.57 16.81
CA ASN A 27 6.59 5.26 18.07
C ASN A 27 7.71 6.32 17.92
N HIS A 28 8.38 6.42 16.77
CA HIS A 28 9.44 7.39 16.53
C HIS A 28 8.89 8.67 15.91
N TYR A 29 8.08 8.53 14.84
CA TYR A 29 7.60 9.67 14.07
C TYR A 29 6.09 9.77 13.95
N HIS A 30 5.34 8.75 14.34
CA HIS A 30 3.87 8.74 14.32
C HIS A 30 3.24 8.96 12.93
N GLY A 31 3.97 8.67 11.88
CA GLY A 31 3.52 8.90 10.51
C GLY A 31 3.76 7.73 9.55
N PRO A 32 3.51 6.44 9.94
CA PRO A 32 3.61 5.33 9.01
C PRO A 32 2.51 5.44 7.97
N ALA A 33 2.91 5.53 6.70
CA ALA A 33 2.01 5.67 5.57
C ALA A 33 2.42 4.76 4.44
N ASP A 34 1.55 4.58 3.45
CA ASP A 34 1.84 3.87 2.22
C ASP A 34 2.44 2.47 2.51
N PRO A 35 1.72 1.62 3.28
CA PRO A 35 2.26 0.34 3.73
C PRO A 35 2.40 -0.64 2.57
N GLU A 36 3.48 -1.41 2.58
CA GLU A 36 3.70 -2.58 1.74
C GLU A 36 3.94 -3.80 2.62
N ILE A 37 2.99 -4.75 2.62
CA ILE A 37 3.11 -5.97 3.42
C ILE A 37 3.64 -7.13 2.58
N THR A 38 4.66 -7.82 3.07
CA THR A 38 5.24 -8.99 2.42
C THR A 38 5.67 -10.06 3.42
N TRP A 39 5.82 -11.28 2.94
CA TRP A 39 6.38 -12.40 3.69
C TRP A 39 7.84 -12.61 3.33
N ASN A 40 8.71 -12.67 4.36
CA ASN A 40 10.10 -13.06 4.18
C ASN A 40 10.25 -14.58 4.45
N PRO A 41 10.44 -15.41 3.41
CA PRO A 41 10.53 -16.85 3.59
C PRO A 41 11.82 -17.30 4.27
N LYS A 42 12.85 -16.46 4.30
CA LYS A 42 14.14 -16.75 4.92
C LYS A 42 14.09 -16.57 6.43
N THR A 43 13.60 -15.42 6.90
CA THR A 43 13.49 -15.12 8.35
C THR A 43 12.20 -15.65 8.95
N LYS A 44 11.22 -16.06 8.11
CA LYS A 44 9.87 -16.48 8.49
C LYS A 44 9.14 -15.40 9.30
N GLU A 45 9.17 -14.20 8.76
CA GLU A 45 8.53 -13.02 9.34
C GLU A 45 7.68 -12.30 8.29
N TRP A 46 6.58 -11.78 8.73
CA TRP A 46 5.83 -10.76 8.02
C TRP A 46 6.54 -9.44 8.17
N MET A 47 6.63 -8.67 7.09
CA MET A 47 7.27 -7.36 7.06
C MET A 47 6.31 -6.34 6.49
N ILE A 48 6.23 -5.17 7.09
CA ILE A 48 5.57 -3.99 6.52
C ILE A 48 6.64 -2.95 6.29
N PHE A 49 6.86 -2.57 5.04
CA PHE A 49 7.63 -1.40 4.66
C PHE A 49 6.68 -0.22 4.54
N TYR A 50 7.10 0.97 4.95
CA TYR A 50 6.23 2.13 4.94
C TYR A 50 7.00 3.44 4.77
N THR A 51 6.36 4.44 4.18
CA THR A 51 6.86 5.81 4.19
C THR A 51 6.82 6.32 5.62
N SER A 52 7.96 6.68 6.21
CA SER A 52 8.01 7.22 7.57
C SER A 52 7.88 8.74 7.52
N ARG A 53 6.63 9.24 7.46
CA ARG A 53 6.34 10.69 7.54
C ARG A 53 6.65 11.23 8.92
N ARG A 54 7.03 12.51 9.00
CA ARG A 54 7.45 13.18 10.23
C ARG A 54 6.53 14.36 10.57
N PRO A 55 5.37 14.10 11.16
CA PRO A 55 4.34 15.12 11.44
C PRO A 55 4.83 16.32 12.23
N PHE A 56 5.78 16.11 13.16
CA PHE A 56 6.28 17.13 14.07
C PHE A 56 7.56 17.84 13.59
N LYS A 57 8.03 17.52 12.37
CA LYS A 57 9.17 18.23 11.79
C LYS A 57 8.67 19.45 11.03
N ASP A 58 9.19 20.64 11.38
CA ASP A 58 8.84 21.88 10.73
C ASP A 58 9.10 21.82 9.21
N GLN A 59 8.16 22.35 8.45
CA GLN A 59 8.19 22.64 7.01
C GLN A 59 8.41 21.47 6.04
N ALA A 60 9.02 20.36 6.46
CA ALA A 60 9.45 19.29 5.54
C ALA A 60 9.15 17.89 6.08
N SER A 61 7.99 17.67 6.67
CA SER A 61 7.60 16.36 7.20
C SER A 61 7.53 15.25 6.17
N TYR A 62 7.52 15.58 4.90
CA TYR A 62 7.51 14.68 3.75
C TYR A 62 8.83 14.70 2.95
N VAL A 63 9.84 15.49 3.36
CA VAL A 63 11.17 15.54 2.75
C VAL A 63 12.18 14.88 3.68
N GLY A 64 13.14 14.15 3.10
CA GLY A 64 14.11 13.36 3.85
C GLY A 64 13.44 12.22 4.64
N THR A 65 12.36 11.65 4.13
CA THR A 65 11.64 10.54 4.76
C THR A 65 12.31 9.20 4.42
N PRO A 66 12.64 8.37 5.43
CA PRO A 66 13.12 7.02 5.18
C PRO A 66 11.97 6.07 4.88
N VAL A 67 12.30 4.88 4.40
CA VAL A 67 11.42 3.71 4.46
C VAL A 67 11.60 3.05 5.82
N GLY A 68 10.55 3.05 6.64
CA GLY A 68 10.51 2.34 7.90
C GLY A 68 10.09 0.88 7.70
N VAL A 69 10.47 0.01 8.65
CA VAL A 69 10.15 -1.41 8.62
C VAL A 69 9.57 -1.84 9.96
N ALA A 70 8.41 -2.48 9.91
CA ALA A 70 7.83 -3.21 11.03
C ALA A 70 7.79 -4.71 10.70
N VAL A 71 8.01 -5.56 11.71
CA VAL A 71 8.02 -7.02 11.55
C VAL A 71 7.08 -7.70 12.53
N SER A 72 6.57 -8.86 12.13
CA SER A 72 5.73 -9.72 12.97
C SER A 72 6.00 -11.20 12.68
N LYS A 73 5.99 -12.03 13.71
CA LYS A 73 6.05 -13.50 13.61
C LYS A 73 4.68 -14.17 13.63
N ASP A 74 3.70 -13.46 14.15
CA ASP A 74 2.36 -13.99 14.42
C ASP A 74 1.24 -13.21 13.71
N PHE A 75 1.60 -12.23 12.83
CA PHE A 75 0.64 -11.39 12.11
C PHE A 75 -0.22 -10.47 13.00
N VAL A 76 -0.04 -10.52 14.30
CA VAL A 76 -0.79 -9.77 15.33
C VAL A 76 0.07 -8.70 16.00
N HIS A 77 1.27 -9.09 16.44
CA HIS A 77 2.18 -8.21 17.16
C HIS A 77 3.26 -7.69 16.22
N TRP A 78 3.19 -6.40 15.93
CA TRP A 78 4.11 -5.74 15.02
C TRP A 78 5.11 -4.89 15.80
N ASN A 79 6.39 -5.03 15.49
CA ASN A 79 7.47 -4.33 16.14
C ASN A 79 8.31 -3.56 15.12
N PHE A 80 8.75 -2.36 15.48
CA PHE A 80 9.70 -1.61 14.67
C PHE A 80 11.02 -2.38 14.55
N ALA A 81 11.50 -2.57 13.32
CA ALA A 81 12.73 -3.30 13.02
C ALA A 81 13.88 -2.39 12.57
N GLY A 82 13.58 -1.20 12.06
CA GLY A 82 14.60 -0.26 11.57
C GLY A 82 14.13 0.59 10.41
N TYR A 83 15.07 1.34 9.86
CA TYR A 83 14.90 2.09 8.61
C TYR A 83 15.78 1.48 7.52
N CYS A 84 15.29 1.41 6.30
CA CYS A 84 16.06 0.90 5.19
C CYS A 84 17.31 1.74 4.92
N SER A 85 18.39 1.06 4.60
CA SER A 85 19.62 1.66 4.08
C SER A 85 19.77 1.31 2.60
N PHE A 86 20.01 2.31 1.79
CA PHE A 86 20.17 2.19 0.33
C PHE A 86 21.62 2.48 -0.05
N ASP A 87 22.32 1.51 -0.63
CA ASP A 87 23.77 1.57 -0.94
C ASP A 87 24.64 1.93 0.29
N GLY A 88 24.24 1.47 1.47
CA GLY A 88 24.93 1.77 2.72
C GLY A 88 24.62 3.16 3.29
N VAL A 89 23.73 3.95 2.66
CA VAL A 89 23.29 5.26 3.13
C VAL A 89 21.88 5.15 3.70
N GLY A 90 21.59 5.81 4.80
CA GLY A 90 20.31 5.75 5.50
C GLY A 90 20.36 4.87 6.75
N GLY A 91 19.35 4.09 7.02
CA GLY A 91 19.23 3.32 8.25
C GLY A 91 18.98 4.18 9.49
N LYS A 92 18.63 5.44 9.30
CA LYS A 92 18.43 6.47 10.31
C LYS A 92 17.03 7.07 10.19
N PRO A 93 16.53 7.65 11.28
CA PRO A 93 15.27 8.38 11.25
C PRO A 93 15.25 9.55 10.27
N ASP A 94 16.34 10.31 10.17
CA ASP A 94 16.49 11.41 9.21
C ASP A 94 17.22 10.89 7.97
N SER A 95 16.44 10.66 6.91
CA SER A 95 17.01 10.26 5.63
C SER A 95 17.65 11.47 4.93
N GLU A 96 18.75 11.20 4.24
CA GLU A 96 19.39 12.18 3.36
C GLU A 96 18.63 12.36 2.05
N LYS A 97 17.69 11.44 1.76
CA LYS A 97 16.81 11.45 0.58
C LYS A 97 15.39 11.13 1.00
N THR A 98 14.47 11.51 0.15
CA THR A 98 13.04 11.20 0.34
C THR A 98 12.65 9.98 -0.46
N TYR A 99 12.18 8.96 0.26
CA TYR A 99 11.62 7.74 -0.32
C TYR A 99 10.15 7.64 0.09
N TRP A 100 9.27 7.39 -0.91
CA TRP A 100 7.84 7.21 -0.68
C TRP A 100 7.33 5.90 -1.27
N ALA A 101 6.26 5.38 -0.68
CA ALA A 101 5.46 4.27 -1.17
C ALA A 101 6.30 3.12 -1.74
N PRO A 102 7.02 2.37 -0.89
CA PRO A 102 7.77 1.22 -1.32
C PRO A 102 6.84 0.12 -1.83
N GLY A 103 7.08 -0.41 -3.04
CA GLY A 103 6.48 -1.66 -3.51
C GLY A 103 7.53 -2.76 -3.45
N VAL A 104 7.27 -3.87 -2.73
CA VAL A 104 8.26 -4.92 -2.47
C VAL A 104 7.75 -6.27 -2.94
N ILE A 105 8.55 -6.94 -3.74
CA ILE A 105 8.31 -8.33 -4.12
C ILE A 105 9.49 -9.22 -3.74
N VAL A 106 9.21 -10.48 -3.48
CA VAL A 106 10.21 -11.52 -3.23
C VAL A 106 10.22 -12.48 -4.41
N GLU A 107 11.40 -12.65 -5.03
CA GLU A 107 11.60 -13.60 -6.12
C GLU A 107 12.93 -14.35 -5.91
N GLY A 108 12.84 -15.68 -5.88
CA GLY A 108 14.00 -16.54 -5.56
C GLY A 108 14.59 -16.22 -4.19
N ASP A 109 15.87 -15.93 -4.15
CA ASP A 109 16.64 -15.62 -2.92
C ASP A 109 16.78 -14.11 -2.68
N SER A 110 16.05 -13.28 -3.41
CA SER A 110 16.16 -11.82 -3.37
C SER A 110 14.82 -11.13 -3.18
N ALA A 111 14.88 -9.98 -2.54
CA ALA A 111 13.80 -9.02 -2.52
C ALA A 111 14.11 -7.88 -3.50
N HIS A 112 13.06 -7.37 -4.14
CA HIS A 112 13.12 -6.23 -5.06
C HIS A 112 12.18 -5.15 -4.56
N MET A 113 12.68 -3.92 -4.39
CA MET A 113 11.90 -2.77 -3.99
C MET A 113 11.85 -1.76 -5.13
N PHE A 114 10.65 -1.38 -5.51
CA PHE A 114 10.37 -0.29 -6.44
C PHE A 114 9.82 0.87 -5.62
N VAL A 115 10.63 1.90 -5.44
CA VAL A 115 10.30 2.98 -4.50
C VAL A 115 10.38 4.33 -5.19
N THR A 116 9.48 5.22 -4.83
CA THR A 116 9.53 6.62 -5.27
C THR A 116 10.72 7.32 -4.64
N LEU A 117 11.63 7.84 -5.45
CA LEU A 117 12.71 8.73 -5.04
C LEU A 117 12.34 10.15 -5.46
N LYS A 118 12.02 10.99 -4.48
CA LYS A 118 11.66 12.39 -4.71
C LYS A 118 12.90 13.29 -4.76
N ASP A 119 12.88 14.28 -5.63
CA ASP A 119 13.85 15.37 -5.62
C ASP A 119 13.53 16.34 -4.47
N ASP A 120 14.47 16.48 -3.53
CA ASP A 120 14.32 17.32 -2.34
C ASP A 120 14.63 18.80 -2.56
N SER A 121 15.00 19.19 -3.78
CA SER A 121 15.18 20.60 -4.15
C SER A 121 13.87 21.40 -4.04
N THR A 122 12.73 20.72 -4.12
CA THR A 122 11.40 21.30 -3.92
C THR A 122 10.75 20.69 -2.67
N PRO A 123 10.78 21.35 -1.51
CA PRO A 123 10.25 20.83 -0.25
C PRO A 123 8.73 21.03 -0.17
N VAL A 124 7.99 20.41 -1.08
CA VAL A 124 6.51 20.42 -1.16
C VAL A 124 5.97 19.03 -1.48
N TRP A 125 4.69 18.81 -1.24
CA TRP A 125 4.01 17.65 -1.81
C TRP A 125 4.09 17.72 -3.33
N GLY A 126 4.51 16.61 -3.96
CA GLY A 126 4.76 16.57 -5.39
C GLY A 126 6.16 17.08 -5.77
N GLY A 127 6.34 17.54 -6.99
CA GLY A 127 7.64 17.87 -7.59
C GLY A 127 8.29 16.65 -8.27
N PRO A 128 9.50 16.83 -8.84
CA PRO A 128 10.16 15.76 -9.58
C PRO A 128 10.38 14.51 -8.73
N SER A 129 10.08 13.37 -9.31
CA SER A 129 10.22 12.07 -8.66
C SER A 129 10.36 10.95 -9.69
N ASN A 130 11.08 9.91 -9.32
CA ASN A 130 11.35 8.77 -10.16
C ASN A 130 11.05 7.47 -9.42
N ILE A 131 10.74 6.40 -10.14
CA ILE A 131 10.67 5.06 -9.57
C ILE A 131 12.03 4.40 -9.72
N VAL A 132 12.64 4.09 -8.57
CA VAL A 132 13.96 3.46 -8.49
C VAL A 132 13.83 2.03 -8.00
N HIS A 133 14.56 1.13 -8.63
CA HIS A 133 14.66 -0.27 -8.26
C HIS A 133 15.89 -0.52 -7.38
N PHE A 134 15.66 -1.15 -6.24
CA PHE A 134 16.68 -1.70 -5.37
C PHE A 134 16.48 -3.21 -5.21
N SER A 135 17.56 -3.95 -4.99
CA SER A 135 17.54 -5.37 -4.66
C SER A 135 18.27 -5.63 -3.36
N ALA A 136 17.80 -6.58 -2.56
CA ALA A 136 18.42 -7.00 -1.31
C ALA A 136 18.36 -8.51 -1.14
N PRO A 137 19.32 -9.13 -0.44
CA PRO A 137 19.21 -10.53 -0.04
C PRO A 137 18.12 -10.68 1.05
N LEU A 138 17.45 -11.84 1.09
CA LEU A 138 16.34 -12.08 2.02
C LEU A 138 16.76 -12.12 3.50
N ASP A 139 18.03 -12.33 3.80
CA ASP A 139 18.56 -12.29 5.16
C ASP A 139 18.88 -10.85 5.65
N ASP A 140 18.85 -9.86 4.75
CA ASP A 140 19.00 -8.44 5.10
C ASP A 140 18.12 -7.53 4.23
N MET A 141 16.82 -7.59 4.44
CA MET A 141 15.84 -6.70 3.77
C MET A 141 15.70 -5.33 4.47
N ILE A 142 16.62 -4.96 5.34
CA ILE A 142 16.68 -3.64 5.98
C ILE A 142 17.90 -2.85 5.49
N SER A 143 19.10 -3.42 5.61
CA SER A 143 20.35 -2.72 5.28
C SER A 143 20.98 -3.16 3.95
N GLY A 144 20.52 -4.28 3.43
CA GLY A 144 21.08 -4.93 2.24
C GLY A 144 20.70 -4.32 0.89
N TRP A 145 19.87 -3.28 0.85
CA TRP A 145 19.38 -2.72 -0.41
C TRP A 145 20.48 -2.09 -1.25
N ARG A 146 20.60 -2.55 -2.50
CA ARG A 146 21.55 -2.02 -3.50
C ARG A 146 20.78 -1.55 -4.71
N ARG A 147 21.11 -0.36 -5.21
CA ARG A 147 20.48 0.22 -6.38
C ARG A 147 20.77 -0.63 -7.62
N VAL A 148 19.71 -0.93 -8.34
CA VAL A 148 19.77 -1.59 -9.64
C VAL A 148 19.76 -0.54 -10.75
N ASN A 149 18.64 0.19 -10.88
CA ASN A 149 18.47 1.22 -11.90
C ASN A 149 17.35 2.21 -11.51
N THR A 150 17.12 3.19 -12.37
CA THR A 150 15.88 3.97 -12.41
C THR A 150 14.97 3.29 -13.44
N VAL A 151 13.79 2.86 -13.00
CA VAL A 151 12.82 2.16 -13.86
C VAL A 151 11.97 3.14 -14.64
N VAL A 152 11.46 4.17 -13.98
CA VAL A 152 10.66 5.23 -14.61
C VAL A 152 11.32 6.56 -14.31
N ASP A 153 11.76 7.21 -15.38
CA ASP A 153 12.48 8.51 -15.37
C ASP A 153 11.64 9.57 -16.10
N THR A 154 10.46 9.82 -15.56
CA THR A 154 9.54 10.86 -16.02
C THR A 154 9.47 11.98 -14.99
N PRO A 155 8.98 13.18 -15.32
CA PRO A 155 8.98 14.31 -14.39
C PRO A 155 8.31 14.04 -13.05
N ILE A 156 7.25 13.22 -13.02
CA ILE A 156 6.52 12.89 -11.78
C ILE A 156 6.01 11.45 -11.87
N SER A 157 6.79 10.49 -11.38
CA SER A 157 6.37 9.09 -11.24
C SER A 157 6.46 8.63 -9.80
N ILE A 158 5.37 8.01 -9.30
CA ILE A 158 5.23 7.58 -7.91
C ILE A 158 4.47 6.25 -7.80
N ASP A 159 4.55 5.61 -6.64
CA ASP A 159 3.64 4.57 -6.14
C ASP A 159 3.58 3.34 -7.06
N ALA A 160 4.73 2.71 -7.29
CA ALA A 160 4.80 1.51 -8.09
C ALA A 160 4.32 0.27 -7.31
N THR A 161 3.51 -0.54 -7.95
CA THR A 161 3.14 -1.89 -7.52
C THR A 161 3.51 -2.90 -8.60
N VAL A 162 4.04 -4.06 -8.22
CA VAL A 162 4.53 -5.08 -9.15
C VAL A 162 3.95 -6.44 -8.79
N ILE A 163 3.48 -7.17 -9.80
CA ILE A 163 3.07 -8.57 -9.62
C ILE A 163 3.67 -9.47 -10.69
N LYS A 164 3.81 -10.76 -10.37
CA LYS A 164 4.15 -11.79 -11.35
C LYS A 164 2.91 -12.19 -12.15
N ASN A 165 3.04 -12.24 -13.48
CA ASN A 165 1.98 -12.66 -14.39
C ASN A 165 2.54 -13.66 -15.39
N GLY A 166 2.42 -14.95 -15.07
CA GLY A 166 2.99 -16.03 -15.88
C GLY A 166 4.51 -15.96 -15.96
N ASP A 167 5.04 -15.67 -17.13
CA ASP A 167 6.48 -15.60 -17.45
C ASP A 167 7.07 -14.19 -17.39
N HIS A 168 6.29 -13.22 -16.98
CA HIS A 168 6.71 -11.82 -16.87
C HIS A 168 6.15 -11.17 -15.59
N TRP A 169 6.55 -9.92 -15.36
CA TRP A 169 6.04 -9.06 -14.30
C TRP A 169 5.34 -7.87 -14.91
N ASP A 170 4.21 -7.48 -14.33
CA ASP A 170 3.49 -6.25 -14.61
C ASP A 170 3.71 -5.26 -13.49
N MET A 171 3.90 -4.00 -13.85
CA MET A 171 4.00 -2.86 -12.92
C MET A 171 2.92 -1.85 -13.26
N TRP A 172 2.23 -1.35 -12.25
CA TRP A 172 1.41 -0.15 -12.35
C TRP A 172 1.96 0.92 -11.43
N TYR A 173 1.91 2.15 -11.89
CA TYR A 173 2.43 3.30 -11.16
C TYR A 173 1.65 4.55 -11.55
N ARG A 174 1.64 5.54 -10.67
CA ARG A 174 1.12 6.86 -10.97
C ARG A 174 2.17 7.65 -11.74
N ASP A 175 1.79 8.23 -12.87
CA ASP A 175 2.67 9.08 -13.64
C ASP A 175 1.95 10.32 -14.15
N ARG A 176 2.71 11.36 -14.41
CA ARG A 176 2.26 12.62 -15.01
C ARG A 176 3.33 13.17 -15.92
N PRO A 177 3.53 12.56 -17.09
CA PRO A 177 4.57 12.99 -18.05
C PRO A 177 4.37 14.43 -18.55
N THR A 178 3.11 14.89 -18.61
CA THR A 178 2.72 16.27 -18.92
C THR A 178 1.60 16.71 -17.98
N GLU A 179 1.29 18.01 -17.93
CA GLU A 179 0.22 18.53 -17.08
C GLU A 179 -1.15 17.90 -17.36
N ASP A 180 -1.40 17.50 -18.60
CA ASP A 180 -2.69 16.99 -19.05
C ASP A 180 -2.79 15.45 -19.07
N THR A 181 -1.72 14.72 -18.79
CA THR A 181 -1.65 13.27 -19.02
C THR A 181 -1.48 12.43 -17.75
N GLY A 182 -1.91 12.93 -16.62
CA GLY A 182 -1.81 12.19 -15.35
C GLY A 182 -2.74 10.98 -15.29
N GLY A 183 -2.24 9.83 -14.74
CA GLY A 183 -3.02 8.60 -14.59
C GLY A 183 -2.22 7.44 -14.03
N LEU A 184 -2.80 6.25 -14.00
CA LEU A 184 -2.10 5.01 -13.74
C LEU A 184 -1.52 4.47 -15.06
N TYR A 185 -0.23 4.27 -15.06
CA TYR A 185 0.56 3.77 -16.18
C TYR A 185 0.92 2.32 -15.96
N HIS A 186 1.30 1.65 -17.03
CA HIS A 186 1.64 0.23 -17.05
C HIS A 186 3.03 0.02 -17.68
N ALA A 187 3.80 -0.89 -17.08
CA ALA A 187 5.05 -1.38 -17.63
C ALA A 187 5.17 -2.89 -17.45
N GLN A 188 6.01 -3.54 -18.26
CA GLN A 188 6.27 -4.97 -18.22
C GLN A 188 7.76 -5.28 -18.21
N SER A 189 8.11 -6.41 -17.56
CA SER A 189 9.46 -6.94 -17.53
C SER A 189 9.46 -8.46 -17.53
N HIS A 190 10.45 -9.09 -18.18
CA HIS A 190 10.69 -10.54 -18.11
C HIS A 190 11.73 -10.94 -17.05
N ASP A 191 12.41 -9.96 -16.46
CA ASP A 191 13.54 -10.24 -15.56
C ASP A 191 13.61 -9.33 -14.31
N LEU A 192 12.63 -8.43 -14.11
CA LEU A 192 12.60 -7.37 -13.09
C LEU A 192 13.62 -6.24 -13.27
N TYR A 193 14.59 -6.40 -14.17
CA TYR A 193 15.69 -5.45 -14.35
C TYR A 193 15.48 -4.53 -15.55
N HIS A 194 14.87 -5.05 -16.61
CA HIS A 194 14.60 -4.33 -17.85
C HIS A 194 13.10 -4.19 -18.05
N TRP A 195 12.61 -2.95 -18.10
CA TRP A 195 11.19 -2.64 -18.17
C TRP A 195 10.82 -1.96 -19.49
N THR A 196 9.73 -2.40 -20.07
CA THR A 196 9.09 -1.75 -21.22
C THR A 196 7.92 -0.92 -20.70
N LEU A 197 7.95 0.39 -20.90
CA LEU A 197 6.88 1.31 -20.50
C LEU A 197 5.79 1.28 -21.58
N ASN A 198 4.59 0.81 -21.21
CA ASN A 198 3.46 0.58 -22.14
C ASN A 198 2.48 1.77 -22.22
N GLY A 199 2.70 2.83 -21.42
CA GLY A 199 1.82 3.98 -21.37
C GLY A 199 0.66 3.81 -20.37
N LEU A 200 -0.43 4.54 -20.58
CA LEU A 200 -1.62 4.50 -19.71
C LEU A 200 -2.23 3.09 -19.65
N ALA A 201 -2.54 2.64 -18.43
CA ALA A 201 -3.28 1.41 -18.22
C ALA A 201 -4.68 1.49 -18.89
N LYS A 202 -5.11 0.38 -19.48
CA LYS A 202 -6.31 0.30 -20.31
C LYS A 202 -7.59 -0.02 -19.52
N GLY A 203 -8.74 0.26 -20.10
CA GLY A 203 -10.05 0.02 -19.52
C GLY A 203 -10.55 1.20 -18.69
N ASP A 204 -11.35 0.92 -17.67
CA ASP A 204 -11.99 1.95 -16.85
C ASP A 204 -11.03 2.67 -15.90
N ILE A 205 -9.85 2.10 -15.65
CA ILE A 205 -8.91 2.54 -14.61
C ILE A 205 -8.48 4.01 -14.73
N ASN A 206 -8.47 4.55 -15.94
CA ASN A 206 -8.20 5.97 -16.21
C ASN A 206 -9.41 6.71 -16.82
N ASN A 207 -10.58 6.06 -16.86
CA ASN A 207 -11.78 6.64 -17.46
C ASN A 207 -12.55 7.48 -16.44
N VAL A 208 -12.34 8.80 -16.45
CA VAL A 208 -12.99 9.76 -15.54
C VAL A 208 -14.50 9.73 -15.66
N GLU A 209 -15.06 9.48 -16.84
CA GLU A 209 -16.52 9.42 -17.04
C GLU A 209 -17.16 8.23 -16.33
N VAL A 210 -16.44 7.13 -16.19
CA VAL A 210 -16.88 5.92 -15.48
C VAL A 210 -16.59 6.02 -13.99
N THR A 211 -15.34 6.32 -13.62
CA THR A 211 -14.87 6.29 -12.24
C THR A 211 -15.27 7.53 -11.44
N LYS A 212 -15.46 8.68 -12.11
CA LYS A 212 -15.60 10.00 -11.49
C LYS A 212 -14.40 10.45 -10.67
N HIS A 213 -13.22 9.86 -10.94
CA HIS A 213 -11.97 10.23 -10.30
C HIS A 213 -11.09 10.99 -11.28
N THR A 214 -10.73 12.22 -10.93
CA THR A 214 -9.78 13.05 -11.70
C THR A 214 -8.34 12.80 -11.28
N TYR A 215 -8.15 12.11 -10.16
CA TYR A 215 -6.87 11.78 -9.57
C TYR A 215 -6.94 10.46 -8.82
N GLN A 216 -5.91 9.66 -8.91
CA GLN A 216 -5.70 8.49 -8.06
C GLN A 216 -4.21 8.12 -8.00
N GLU A 217 -3.80 7.56 -6.89
CA GLU A 217 -2.43 7.15 -6.60
C GLU A 217 -2.43 5.87 -5.75
N GLY A 218 -1.28 5.42 -5.26
CA GLY A 218 -1.20 4.31 -4.32
C GLY A 218 -1.86 3.04 -4.81
N ALA A 219 -1.70 2.72 -6.10
CA ALA A 219 -2.26 1.49 -6.66
C ALA A 219 -1.57 0.27 -6.06
N TYR A 220 -2.33 -0.75 -5.70
CA TYR A 220 -1.84 -2.05 -5.29
C TYR A 220 -2.45 -3.16 -6.14
N ALA A 221 -1.60 -3.91 -6.82
CA ALA A 221 -2.00 -5.02 -7.69
C ALA A 221 -1.79 -6.37 -7.01
N PHE A 222 -2.76 -7.29 -7.16
CA PHE A 222 -2.67 -8.65 -6.64
C PHE A 222 -3.55 -9.63 -7.43
N GLN A 223 -3.30 -10.92 -7.26
CA GLN A 223 -4.13 -11.99 -7.82
C GLN A 223 -4.90 -12.70 -6.71
N TRP A 224 -6.21 -12.84 -6.87
CA TRP A 224 -7.05 -13.59 -5.95
C TRP A 224 -8.35 -14.08 -6.59
N LYS A 225 -8.76 -15.31 -6.23
CA LYS A 225 -10.02 -15.93 -6.70
C LYS A 225 -10.18 -15.92 -8.24
N GLY A 226 -9.07 -16.10 -8.96
CA GLY A 226 -9.06 -16.22 -10.43
C GLY A 226 -9.21 -14.89 -11.17
N TYR A 227 -8.91 -13.78 -10.52
CA TYR A 227 -8.86 -12.44 -11.08
C TYR A 227 -7.56 -11.73 -10.70
N PHE A 228 -7.17 -10.79 -11.54
CA PHE A 228 -6.28 -9.70 -11.18
C PHE A 228 -7.09 -8.55 -10.60
N TRP A 229 -6.55 -7.93 -9.57
CA TRP A 229 -7.16 -6.81 -8.89
C TRP A 229 -6.18 -5.66 -8.79
N ILE A 230 -6.68 -4.44 -8.94
CA ILE A 230 -6.00 -3.22 -8.51
C ILE A 230 -6.93 -2.51 -7.53
N ILE A 231 -6.37 -2.11 -6.39
CA ILE A 231 -7.01 -1.19 -5.45
C ILE A 231 -6.16 0.07 -5.41
N ALA A 232 -6.75 1.24 -5.69
CA ALA A 232 -6.05 2.52 -5.77
C ALA A 232 -6.70 3.57 -4.88
N ASP A 233 -5.99 4.64 -4.54
CA ASP A 233 -6.44 5.72 -3.67
C ASP A 233 -6.81 6.99 -4.47
N PRO A 234 -8.09 7.24 -4.77
CA PRO A 234 -8.58 8.48 -5.36
C PRO A 234 -8.85 9.57 -4.31
N HIS A 235 -8.31 9.45 -3.10
CA HIS A 235 -8.55 10.33 -1.95
C HIS A 235 -10.02 10.32 -1.43
N LYS A 236 -10.81 9.36 -1.86
CA LYS A 236 -12.23 9.19 -1.52
C LYS A 236 -12.56 7.73 -1.18
N GLY A 237 -11.81 7.14 -0.24
CA GLY A 237 -11.79 5.70 -0.05
C GLY A 237 -10.91 5.03 -1.10
N LEU A 238 -11.14 3.76 -1.37
CA LEU A 238 -10.31 2.95 -2.24
C LEU A 238 -11.10 2.47 -3.46
N ALA A 239 -10.62 2.84 -4.65
CA ALA A 239 -11.20 2.41 -5.93
C ALA A 239 -10.74 0.98 -6.25
N VAL A 240 -11.67 0.11 -6.61
CA VAL A 240 -11.42 -1.29 -6.92
C VAL A 240 -11.61 -1.53 -8.42
N TYR A 241 -10.60 -2.13 -9.01
CA TYR A 241 -10.59 -2.57 -10.40
C TYR A 241 -10.32 -4.05 -10.49
N ARG A 242 -10.96 -4.71 -11.46
CA ARG A 242 -10.84 -6.13 -11.71
C ARG A 242 -10.46 -6.38 -13.16
N SER A 243 -9.60 -7.39 -13.37
CA SER A 243 -9.23 -7.83 -14.71
C SER A 243 -9.17 -9.38 -14.80
N LYS A 244 -9.28 -9.91 -16.01
CA LYS A 244 -9.02 -11.33 -16.33
C LYS A 244 -7.65 -11.55 -16.98
N ASP A 245 -7.09 -10.50 -17.55
CA ASP A 245 -5.89 -10.55 -18.38
C ASP A 245 -4.76 -9.63 -17.89
N ALA A 246 -4.98 -8.87 -16.80
CA ALA A 246 -4.09 -7.82 -16.30
C ALA A 246 -3.88 -6.63 -17.27
N GLU A 247 -4.60 -6.61 -18.39
CA GLU A 247 -4.51 -5.53 -19.39
C GLU A 247 -5.72 -4.60 -19.36
N HIS A 248 -6.94 -5.17 -19.30
CA HIS A 248 -8.20 -4.43 -19.33
C HIS A 248 -8.88 -4.46 -17.96
N TRP A 249 -9.10 -3.29 -17.40
CA TRP A 249 -9.58 -3.11 -16.03
C TRP A 249 -11.01 -2.60 -15.98
N ASP A 250 -11.90 -3.40 -15.38
CA ASP A 250 -13.29 -3.04 -15.10
C ASP A 250 -13.38 -2.37 -13.72
N TYR A 251 -13.99 -1.19 -13.65
CA TYR A 251 -14.23 -0.50 -12.39
C TYR A 251 -15.37 -1.14 -11.61
N GLN A 252 -15.13 -1.50 -10.37
CA GLN A 252 -16.15 -2.07 -9.48
C GLN A 252 -16.89 -1.01 -8.66
N GLY A 253 -16.16 0.02 -8.18
CA GLY A 253 -16.66 1.04 -7.24
C GLY A 253 -15.63 1.36 -6.16
N ILE A 254 -16.09 2.08 -5.14
CA ILE A 254 -15.30 2.48 -3.97
C ILE A 254 -15.61 1.54 -2.79
N ILE A 255 -14.58 1.18 -2.04
CA ILE A 255 -14.68 0.55 -0.73
C ILE A 255 -14.00 1.45 0.32
N MET A 256 -14.34 1.27 1.60
CA MET A 256 -13.69 1.89 2.75
C MET A 256 -13.62 3.45 2.70
N TYR A 257 -14.63 4.07 2.09
CA TYR A 257 -14.79 5.53 2.07
C TYR A 257 -15.27 6.02 3.44
N GLU A 258 -16.33 5.39 3.96
CA GLU A 258 -16.89 5.75 5.25
C GLU A 258 -15.92 5.44 6.39
N PRO A 259 -15.86 6.30 7.41
CA PRO A 259 -15.10 6.03 8.64
C PRO A 259 -15.47 4.70 9.27
N GLY A 260 -14.48 3.99 9.80
CA GLY A 260 -14.71 2.82 10.64
C GLY A 260 -15.01 3.20 12.08
N THR A 261 -15.40 2.19 12.87
CA THR A 261 -15.73 2.32 14.30
C THR A 261 -14.67 1.70 15.22
N ARG A 262 -13.69 0.99 14.66
CA ARG A 262 -12.57 0.46 15.44
C ARG A 262 -11.68 1.59 15.93
N PHE A 263 -10.87 1.31 16.92
CA PHE A 263 -10.00 2.32 17.54
C PHE A 263 -9.05 2.93 16.50
N PHE A 264 -9.08 4.25 16.39
CA PHE A 264 -8.35 5.05 15.41
C PHE A 264 -8.59 4.69 13.93
N ASP A 265 -9.66 3.98 13.61
CA ASP A 265 -10.05 3.66 12.23
C ASP A 265 -11.19 4.57 11.73
N ASN A 266 -11.14 5.83 12.11
CA ASN A 266 -12.24 6.81 12.02
C ASN A 266 -12.12 7.79 10.86
N THR A 267 -11.28 7.50 9.86
CA THR A 267 -11.18 8.27 8.61
C THR A 267 -11.19 7.32 7.41
N ARG A 268 -11.27 7.86 6.19
CA ARG A 268 -11.14 7.03 4.98
C ARG A 268 -9.83 6.26 4.96
N ALA A 269 -9.87 5.07 4.38
CA ALA A 269 -8.64 4.29 4.13
C ALA A 269 -7.84 4.93 2.99
N ARG A 270 -6.50 4.81 3.10
CA ARG A 270 -5.56 5.34 2.12
C ARG A 270 -4.44 4.36 1.82
N HIS A 271 -3.92 4.40 0.60
CA HIS A 271 -2.78 3.62 0.11
C HIS A 271 -2.80 2.16 0.63
N PRO A 272 -3.48 1.25 -0.06
CA PRO A 272 -3.61 -0.13 0.38
C PRO A 272 -2.38 -0.96 0.03
N SER A 273 -2.14 -2.02 0.80
CA SER A 273 -1.46 -3.20 0.30
C SER A 273 -2.23 -4.46 0.72
N VAL A 274 -2.10 -5.54 -0.03
CA VAL A 274 -2.88 -6.76 0.18
C VAL A 274 -1.97 -7.97 0.27
N ILE A 275 -2.19 -8.80 1.27
CA ILE A 275 -1.53 -10.11 1.40
C ILE A 275 -2.55 -11.23 1.38
N ILE A 276 -2.24 -12.28 0.63
CA ILE A 276 -3.04 -13.50 0.62
C ILE A 276 -2.41 -14.49 1.58
N ARG A 277 -3.19 -14.95 2.56
CA ARG A 277 -2.78 -15.94 3.53
C ARG A 277 -3.92 -16.91 3.80
N ASP A 278 -3.65 -18.20 3.74
CA ASP A 278 -4.64 -19.26 3.96
C ASP A 278 -5.96 -19.03 3.18
N GLU A 279 -5.82 -18.69 1.90
CA GLU A 279 -6.90 -18.33 0.97
C GLU A 279 -7.72 -17.07 1.33
N LYS A 280 -7.41 -16.39 2.41
CA LYS A 280 -7.97 -15.10 2.78
C LYS A 280 -7.10 -13.97 2.26
N ALA A 281 -7.73 -12.85 1.95
CA ALA A 281 -7.05 -11.62 1.59
C ALA A 281 -7.15 -10.61 2.74
N PHE A 282 -6.02 -10.08 3.18
CA PHE A 282 -5.95 -9.03 4.19
C PHE A 282 -5.44 -7.75 3.55
N ILE A 283 -6.16 -6.67 3.74
CA ILE A 283 -5.79 -5.34 3.29
C ILE A 283 -5.19 -4.56 4.47
N VAL A 284 -3.98 -4.06 4.27
CA VAL A 284 -3.32 -3.11 5.16
C VAL A 284 -3.39 -1.74 4.54
N TYR A 285 -3.73 -0.74 5.32
CA TYR A 285 -3.92 0.64 4.85
C TYR A 285 -3.55 1.62 5.95
N HIS A 286 -3.29 2.87 5.59
CA HIS A 286 -3.13 3.89 6.60
C HIS A 286 -4.39 4.74 6.74
N VAL A 287 -4.55 5.29 7.94
CA VAL A 287 -5.59 6.26 8.30
C VAL A 287 -4.95 7.46 8.98
N GLN A 288 -5.64 8.58 8.96
CA GLN A 288 -5.23 9.84 9.58
C GLN A 288 -6.26 10.19 10.67
N PRO A 289 -6.20 9.55 11.86
CA PRO A 289 -7.30 9.50 12.81
C PRO A 289 -7.68 10.84 13.44
N PHE A 290 -6.79 11.83 13.35
CA PHE A 290 -7.03 13.18 13.88
C PHE A 290 -7.40 14.20 12.82
N LEU A 291 -7.46 13.76 11.56
CA LEU A 291 -7.88 14.61 10.48
C LEU A 291 -9.39 14.82 10.54
N GLU A 292 -9.84 16.07 10.59
CA GLU A 292 -11.26 16.36 10.44
C GLU A 292 -11.71 15.97 9.04
N TYR A 293 -12.65 15.04 9.00
CA TYR A 293 -13.24 14.60 7.75
C TYR A 293 -14.23 15.64 7.26
N ASN A 294 -13.85 16.39 6.24
CA ASN A 294 -14.78 17.20 5.47
C ASN A 294 -14.98 16.55 4.09
N PRO A 295 -16.15 16.00 3.80
CA PRO A 295 -16.43 15.36 2.51
C PRO A 295 -16.33 16.32 1.31
N ASP A 296 -16.51 17.63 1.56
CA ASP A 296 -16.58 18.66 0.51
C ASP A 296 -15.22 19.31 0.23
N THR A 297 -14.31 19.30 1.20
CA THR A 297 -12.96 19.84 1.04
C THR A 297 -11.96 18.72 1.12
N HIS A 298 -11.39 18.33 -0.02
CA HIS A 298 -10.31 17.35 -0.09
C HIS A 298 -8.97 17.86 0.49
N GLU A 299 -8.95 19.06 1.01
CA GLU A 299 -7.81 19.73 1.56
C GLU A 299 -7.77 19.57 3.07
N ALA A 300 -7.13 18.53 3.49
CA ALA A 300 -6.38 18.63 4.71
C ALA A 300 -5.17 19.52 4.39
N GLY A 301 -5.09 20.68 4.95
CA GLY A 301 -3.92 21.55 4.83
C GLY A 301 -2.63 20.82 5.22
N ASN A 302 -1.47 21.46 5.06
CA ASN A 302 -0.17 20.95 5.50
C ASN A 302 -0.02 20.94 7.03
N ASP A 303 -1.07 20.58 7.74
CA ASP A 303 -1.06 20.53 9.16
C ASP A 303 -0.54 19.18 9.67
N ILE A 304 -0.21 19.14 10.95
CA ILE A 304 0.31 17.95 11.63
C ILE A 304 -0.65 16.75 11.51
N TYR A 305 -1.96 16.98 11.54
CA TYR A 305 -2.98 15.93 11.50
C TYR A 305 -3.09 15.23 10.15
N GLN A 306 -2.70 15.91 9.06
CA GLN A 306 -2.59 15.29 7.75
C GLN A 306 -1.44 14.29 7.67
N LYS A 307 -0.43 14.45 8.50
CA LYS A 307 0.82 13.68 8.46
C LYS A 307 0.84 12.59 9.53
N LEU A 308 0.12 12.77 10.63
CA LEU A 308 -0.13 11.71 11.61
C LEU A 308 -0.93 10.59 10.96
N SER A 309 -0.41 9.39 11.03
CA SER A 309 -1.08 8.23 10.45
C SER A 309 -0.78 6.97 11.25
N PHE A 310 -1.69 6.02 11.15
CA PHE A 310 -1.59 4.72 11.80
C PHE A 310 -1.97 3.65 10.78
N LEU A 311 -1.37 2.46 10.91
CA LEU A 311 -1.69 1.35 10.04
C LEU A 311 -2.83 0.52 10.62
N GLN A 312 -3.78 0.21 9.78
CA GLN A 312 -4.93 -0.63 10.06
C GLN A 312 -4.91 -1.87 9.17
N MET A 313 -5.64 -2.91 9.57
CA MET A 313 -5.84 -4.11 8.77
C MET A 313 -7.30 -4.52 8.78
N ALA A 314 -7.78 -5.02 7.65
CA ALA A 314 -9.12 -5.60 7.52
C ALA A 314 -9.07 -6.84 6.61
N GLU A 315 -10.09 -7.69 6.66
CA GLU A 315 -10.25 -8.82 5.75
C GLU A 315 -11.07 -8.39 4.53
N LEU A 316 -10.58 -8.69 3.33
CA LEU A 316 -11.35 -8.55 2.10
C LEU A 316 -12.25 -9.76 1.91
N GLU A 317 -13.48 -9.54 1.50
CA GLU A 317 -14.44 -10.58 1.16
C GLU A 317 -14.66 -10.61 -0.36
N PHE A 318 -14.69 -11.81 -0.93
CA PHE A 318 -15.02 -11.99 -2.34
C PHE A 318 -16.40 -12.60 -2.46
N LYS A 319 -17.31 -11.90 -3.14
CA LYS A 319 -18.66 -12.34 -3.39
C LYS A 319 -19.14 -11.89 -4.76
N ASP A 320 -19.72 -12.81 -5.53
CA ASP A 320 -20.31 -12.53 -6.85
C ASP A 320 -19.37 -11.78 -7.81
N GLY A 321 -18.08 -12.12 -7.78
CA GLY A 321 -17.06 -11.53 -8.64
C GLY A 321 -16.63 -10.12 -8.20
N LYS A 322 -16.94 -9.68 -6.98
CA LYS A 322 -16.63 -8.38 -6.43
C LYS A 322 -15.89 -8.48 -5.09
N LEU A 323 -15.13 -7.45 -4.76
CA LEU A 323 -14.50 -7.28 -3.45
C LEU A 323 -15.35 -6.42 -2.54
N PHE A 324 -15.42 -6.82 -1.28
CA PHE A 324 -16.05 -6.08 -0.19
C PHE A 324 -15.11 -6.03 0.99
N CYS A 325 -15.28 -5.03 1.86
CA CYS A 325 -14.54 -4.91 3.09
C CYS A 325 -15.43 -4.33 4.19
N ASP A 326 -15.73 -5.14 5.21
CA ASP A 326 -16.26 -4.62 6.47
C ASP A 326 -15.08 -4.33 7.41
N ARG A 327 -14.60 -3.09 7.38
CA ARG A 327 -13.48 -2.64 8.19
C ARG A 327 -13.78 -2.62 9.70
N ASN A 328 -15.04 -2.77 10.11
CA ASN A 328 -15.47 -2.80 11.52
C ASN A 328 -15.41 -4.21 12.12
N LYS A 329 -15.28 -5.23 11.26
CA LYS A 329 -15.18 -6.63 11.67
C LYS A 329 -13.91 -6.84 12.51
N VAL A 330 -14.08 -7.48 13.67
CA VAL A 330 -12.95 -7.90 14.51
C VAL A 330 -12.21 -9.04 13.80
N LEU A 331 -10.90 -8.90 13.64
CA LEU A 331 -10.06 -9.94 13.08
C LEU A 331 -9.51 -10.83 14.17
N TYR A 332 -9.50 -12.12 13.91
CA TYR A 332 -8.91 -13.15 14.77
C TYR A 332 -7.85 -13.92 13.98
N GLU A 333 -6.71 -14.15 14.63
CA GLU A 333 -5.60 -14.96 14.15
C GLU A 333 -5.62 -16.36 14.75
#